data_0989b3865fca9b1c2cde8ac1f103da71
#
_entry.id   0989b3865fca9b1c2cde8ac1f103da71
#
_cell.length_a   1.000
_cell.length_b   1.000
_cell.length_c   1.000
_cell.angle_alpha   90.00
_cell.angle_beta   90.00
_cell.angle_gamma   90.00
#
_symmetry.space_group_name_H-M   'P 1'
#
loop_
_entity.id
_entity.type
_entity.pdbx_description
1 polymer ?
#
loop_
_entity_poly.entity_id
_entity_poly.type
_entity_poly.pdbx_seq_one_letter_code
_entity_poly.pdbx_strand_id
1 'polypeptide(L)'
;DGSKDHTVSIIEKLQQEHSCISLIKLSRNFGKEAAMSAAIDLVTADAIVPIDVDLQDPPELVLDFIKIWRDEGVDNVYGVREDRSSDTNTKRVSSEGFYYVFNKLSNRIQIPSNVGDFRLIDRKIIDILKQLKERNRFMKALYAWPGFTSKGVGYVRPKRVAGTTKWNYWKL
;
A
#
# COMPACT_ATOMS: atom_id res chain seq x y z
N ASP A 1 -8.90 -10.78 -5.32
CA ASP A 1 -10.11 -10.22 -4.73
C ASP A 1 -11.25 -10.31 -5.73
N GLY A 2 -11.86 -11.51 -5.87
CA GLY A 2 -13.01 -11.78 -6.74
C GLY A 2 -12.72 -11.55 -8.23
N SER A 3 -11.53 -11.83 -8.72
CA SER A 3 -11.16 -11.71 -10.13
C SER A 3 -12.02 -12.63 -10.99
N LYS A 4 -12.54 -12.10 -12.11
CA LYS A 4 -13.39 -12.82 -13.07
C LYS A 4 -12.71 -13.08 -14.41
N ASP A 5 -11.47 -12.64 -14.54
CA ASP A 5 -10.60 -12.79 -15.69
C ASP A 5 -9.57 -13.93 -15.46
N HIS A 6 -8.58 -14.04 -16.33
CA HIS A 6 -7.54 -15.06 -16.23
C HIS A 6 -6.49 -14.84 -15.13
N THR A 7 -6.64 -13.82 -14.27
CA THR A 7 -5.65 -13.50 -13.21
C THR A 7 -5.34 -14.71 -12.33
N VAL A 8 -6.37 -15.43 -11.89
CA VAL A 8 -6.19 -16.57 -10.98
C VAL A 8 -5.42 -17.70 -11.68
N SER A 9 -5.83 -18.09 -12.88
CA SER A 9 -5.19 -19.18 -13.63
C SER A 9 -3.74 -18.86 -14.01
N ILE A 10 -3.43 -17.60 -14.30
CA ILE A 10 -2.05 -17.15 -14.56
C ILE A 10 -1.19 -17.29 -13.30
N ILE A 11 -1.68 -16.85 -12.14
CA ILE A 11 -0.93 -16.95 -10.89
C ILE A 11 -0.76 -18.42 -10.47
N GLU A 12 -1.78 -19.25 -10.62
CA GLU A 12 -1.70 -20.70 -10.33
C GLU A 12 -0.65 -21.39 -11.19
N LYS A 13 -0.50 -20.99 -12.47
CA LYS A 13 0.57 -21.48 -13.33
C LYS A 13 1.94 -21.01 -12.84
N LEU A 14 2.09 -19.73 -12.49
CA LEU A 14 3.34 -19.19 -11.97
C LEU A 14 3.76 -19.86 -10.65
N GLN A 15 2.81 -20.27 -9.81
CA GLN A 15 3.10 -21.02 -8.57
C GLN A 15 3.74 -22.39 -8.84
N GLN A 16 3.44 -23.03 -9.97
CA GLN A 16 4.08 -24.29 -10.36
C GLN A 16 5.54 -24.10 -10.75
N GLU A 17 5.89 -22.94 -11.28
CA GLU A 17 7.24 -22.59 -11.71
C GLU A 17 8.08 -21.93 -10.61
N HIS A 18 7.41 -21.23 -9.66
CA HIS A 18 8.05 -20.41 -8.62
C HIS A 18 7.44 -20.68 -7.24
N SER A 19 8.17 -21.38 -6.40
CA SER A 19 7.74 -21.73 -5.02
C SER A 19 7.56 -20.54 -4.08
N CYS A 20 8.13 -19.38 -4.41
CA CYS A 20 7.99 -18.14 -3.63
C CYS A 20 6.65 -17.43 -3.86
N ILE A 21 5.85 -17.84 -4.86
CA ILE A 21 4.57 -17.23 -5.14
C ILE A 21 3.47 -17.90 -4.33
N SER A 22 2.70 -17.12 -3.58
CA SER A 22 1.50 -17.55 -2.86
C SER A 22 0.26 -16.81 -3.36
N LEU A 23 -0.88 -17.48 -3.39
CA LEU A 23 -2.14 -16.91 -3.86
C LEU A 23 -3.21 -16.98 -2.77
N ILE A 24 -3.79 -15.81 -2.45
CA ILE A 24 -4.96 -15.71 -1.60
C ILE A 24 -6.18 -15.38 -2.48
N LYS A 25 -7.14 -16.30 -2.54
CA LYS A 25 -8.39 -16.11 -3.27
C LYS A 25 -9.52 -15.75 -2.31
N LEU A 26 -10.10 -14.57 -2.47
CA LEU A 26 -11.30 -14.17 -1.75
C LEU A 26 -12.54 -14.61 -2.53
N SER A 27 -13.59 -15.01 -1.84
CA SER A 27 -14.82 -15.57 -2.43
C SER A 27 -15.58 -14.57 -3.33
N ARG A 28 -15.40 -13.27 -3.12
CA ARG A 28 -15.92 -12.18 -3.96
C ARG A 28 -15.03 -10.95 -3.86
N ASN A 29 -15.35 -9.89 -4.57
CA ASN A 29 -14.69 -8.60 -4.39
C ASN A 29 -15.15 -7.96 -3.05
N PHE A 30 -14.22 -7.85 -2.11
CA PHE A 30 -14.39 -7.19 -0.81
C PHE A 30 -13.70 -5.81 -0.77
N GLY A 31 -12.93 -5.49 -1.79
CA GLY A 31 -12.16 -4.26 -1.92
C GLY A 31 -10.70 -4.38 -1.46
N LYS A 32 -9.89 -3.41 -1.89
CA LYS A 32 -8.43 -3.40 -1.69
C LYS A 32 -8.03 -3.54 -0.21
N GLU A 33 -8.70 -2.81 0.67
CA GLU A 33 -8.38 -2.80 2.11
C GLU A 33 -8.59 -4.19 2.76
N ALA A 34 -9.68 -4.87 2.39
CA ALA A 34 -9.96 -6.22 2.86
C ALA A 34 -8.95 -7.24 2.31
N ALA A 35 -8.60 -7.11 1.02
CA ALA A 35 -7.61 -7.98 0.38
C ALA A 35 -6.21 -7.81 1.02
N MET A 36 -5.79 -6.57 1.30
CA MET A 36 -4.55 -6.29 2.01
C MET A 36 -4.57 -6.84 3.43
N SER A 37 -5.69 -6.70 4.15
CA SER A 37 -5.84 -7.24 5.50
C SER A 37 -5.68 -8.76 5.51
N ALA A 38 -6.32 -9.46 4.57
CA ALA A 38 -6.18 -10.91 4.45
C ALA A 38 -4.72 -11.34 4.17
N ALA A 39 -3.98 -10.56 3.38
CA ALA A 39 -2.56 -10.82 3.15
C ALA A 39 -1.72 -10.58 4.41
N ILE A 40 -1.96 -9.48 5.13
CA ILE A 40 -1.27 -9.15 6.38
C ILE A 40 -1.48 -10.26 7.43
N ASP A 41 -2.69 -10.78 7.56
CA ASP A 41 -3.01 -11.84 8.54
C ASP A 41 -2.20 -13.13 8.31
N LEU A 42 -1.88 -13.44 7.05
CA LEU A 42 -1.19 -14.68 6.68
C LEU A 42 0.33 -14.54 6.57
N VAL A 43 0.85 -13.32 6.50
CA VAL A 43 2.28 -13.12 6.28
C VAL A 43 3.11 -13.48 7.51
N THR A 44 4.26 -14.15 7.27
CA THR A 44 5.23 -14.56 8.31
C THR A 44 6.60 -13.90 8.14
N ALA A 45 6.83 -13.15 7.07
CA ALA A 45 8.11 -12.46 6.78
C ALA A 45 8.45 -11.37 7.82
N ASP A 46 9.70 -10.99 7.95
CA ASP A 46 10.19 -9.95 8.87
C ASP A 46 9.74 -8.54 8.44
N ALA A 47 9.50 -8.34 7.16
CA ALA A 47 8.95 -7.12 6.60
C ALA A 47 8.09 -7.42 5.37
N ILE A 48 7.18 -6.51 5.02
CA ILE A 48 6.34 -6.59 3.82
C ILE A 48 6.38 -5.30 3.03
N VAL A 49 6.15 -5.42 1.72
CA VAL A 49 5.96 -4.26 0.84
C VAL A 49 4.68 -4.47 0.01
N PRO A 50 3.57 -3.80 0.35
CA PRO A 50 2.40 -3.74 -0.53
C PRO A 50 2.75 -3.00 -1.82
N ILE A 51 2.49 -3.62 -2.97
CA ILE A 51 2.75 -3.04 -4.28
C ILE A 51 1.57 -3.27 -5.23
N ASP A 52 1.21 -2.23 -5.98
CA ASP A 52 0.17 -2.33 -6.99
C ASP A 52 0.73 -2.96 -8.28
N VAL A 53 -0.01 -3.88 -8.88
CA VAL A 53 0.41 -4.65 -10.07
C VAL A 53 0.51 -3.81 -11.36
N ASP A 54 0.07 -2.56 -11.34
CA ASP A 54 0.09 -1.66 -12.51
C ASP A 54 1.47 -1.03 -12.80
N LEU A 55 2.48 -1.40 -12.03
CA LEU A 55 3.87 -0.96 -12.14
C LEU A 55 4.04 0.57 -12.05
N GLN A 56 3.09 1.26 -11.43
CA GLN A 56 3.23 2.69 -11.14
C GLN A 56 4.12 2.96 -9.92
N ASP A 57 4.32 1.94 -9.09
CA ASP A 57 5.24 1.96 -7.96
C ASP A 57 6.45 1.10 -8.37
N PRO A 58 7.65 1.68 -8.56
CA PRO A 58 8.80 0.97 -9.13
C PRO A 58 9.33 -0.11 -8.19
N PRO A 59 9.35 -1.40 -8.60
CA PRO A 59 9.81 -2.49 -7.75
C PRO A 59 11.26 -2.35 -7.30
N GLU A 60 12.08 -1.68 -8.10
CA GLU A 60 13.50 -1.45 -7.83
C GLU A 60 13.72 -0.65 -6.54
N LEU A 61 12.79 0.26 -6.21
CA LEU A 61 12.85 1.08 -4.99
C LEU A 61 12.70 0.24 -3.71
N VAL A 62 12.21 -0.98 -3.82
CA VAL A 62 12.13 -1.92 -2.68
C VAL A 62 13.51 -2.22 -2.12
N LEU A 63 14.55 -2.25 -2.97
CA LEU A 63 15.93 -2.47 -2.53
C LEU A 63 16.42 -1.31 -1.65
N ASP A 64 16.08 -0.08 -1.99
CA ASP A 64 16.41 1.09 -1.18
C ASP A 64 15.63 1.07 0.15
N PHE A 65 14.35 0.66 0.13
CA PHE A 65 13.57 0.49 1.35
C PHE A 65 14.20 -0.54 2.29
N ILE A 66 14.63 -1.69 1.76
CA ILE A 66 15.28 -2.74 2.53
C ILE A 66 16.60 -2.23 3.15
N LYS A 67 17.37 -1.48 2.38
CA LYS A 67 18.64 -0.89 2.85
C LYS A 67 18.39 0.06 4.01
N ILE A 68 17.45 1.00 3.86
CA ILE A 68 17.12 1.97 4.91
C ILE A 68 16.59 1.24 6.17
N TRP A 69 15.69 0.28 6.00
CA TRP A 69 15.15 -0.52 7.11
C TRP A 69 16.25 -1.23 7.90
N ARG A 70 17.22 -1.85 7.20
CA ARG A 70 18.33 -2.60 7.84
C ARG A 70 19.38 -1.70 8.44
N ASP A 71 19.84 -0.70 7.68
CA ASP A 71 21.01 0.10 8.04
C ASP A 71 20.67 1.18 9.06
N GLU A 72 19.45 1.73 8.99
CA GLU A 72 19.00 2.85 9.83
C GLU A 72 18.04 2.41 10.94
N GLY A 73 17.57 1.18 10.93
CA GLY A 73 16.64 0.66 11.94
C GLY A 73 15.26 1.33 11.90
N VAL A 74 14.84 1.81 10.74
CA VAL A 74 13.55 2.48 10.54
C VAL A 74 12.45 1.44 10.33
N ASP A 75 11.36 1.52 11.10
CA ASP A 75 10.28 0.52 11.10
C ASP A 75 9.31 0.64 9.90
N ASN A 76 9.20 1.83 9.29
CA ASN A 76 8.29 2.09 8.16
C ASN A 76 8.98 2.99 7.12
N VAL A 77 9.32 2.43 5.96
CA VAL A 77 9.94 3.19 4.86
C VAL A 77 8.93 3.33 3.74
N TYR A 78 8.54 4.55 3.37
CA TYR A 78 7.45 4.79 2.42
C TYR A 78 7.89 5.64 1.22
N GLY A 79 7.30 5.33 0.06
CA GLY A 79 7.50 6.12 -1.15
C GLY A 79 6.75 7.45 -1.13
N VAL A 80 7.45 8.53 -1.41
CA VAL A 80 6.90 9.89 -1.56
C VAL A 80 6.93 10.27 -3.05
N ARG A 81 5.78 10.55 -3.62
CA ARG A 81 5.68 10.97 -5.02
C ARG A 81 6.15 12.40 -5.18
N GLU A 82 7.27 12.58 -5.86
CA GLU A 82 7.89 13.90 -6.11
C GLU A 82 7.18 14.63 -7.26
N ASP A 83 6.76 13.91 -8.31
CA ASP A 83 6.08 14.49 -9.45
C ASP A 83 4.58 14.13 -9.44
N ARG A 84 3.74 15.16 -9.49
CA ARG A 84 2.27 15.08 -9.61
C ARG A 84 1.75 15.78 -10.87
N SER A 85 2.62 16.03 -11.84
CA SER A 85 2.26 16.68 -13.11
C SER A 85 1.18 15.91 -13.89
N SER A 86 1.08 14.60 -13.67
CA SER A 86 0.06 13.73 -14.26
C SER A 86 -1.30 13.76 -13.53
N ASP A 87 -1.40 14.35 -12.34
CA ASP A 87 -2.65 14.49 -11.60
C ASP A 87 -3.41 15.73 -12.06
N THR A 88 -4.73 15.61 -12.26
CA THR A 88 -5.57 16.78 -12.51
C THR A 88 -5.60 17.70 -11.29
N ASN A 89 -5.69 19.03 -11.52
CA ASN A 89 -5.72 20.02 -10.44
C ASN A 89 -6.84 19.75 -9.42
N THR A 90 -8.00 19.31 -9.86
CA THR A 90 -9.14 18.93 -9.00
C THR A 90 -8.80 17.75 -8.10
N LYS A 91 -8.12 16.73 -8.61
CA LYS A 91 -7.71 15.54 -7.83
C LYS A 91 -6.64 15.90 -6.80
N ARG A 92 -5.73 16.80 -7.15
CA ARG A 92 -4.69 17.29 -6.25
C ARG A 92 -5.30 18.07 -5.08
N VAL A 93 -6.15 19.06 -5.37
CA VAL A 93 -6.78 19.93 -4.36
C VAL A 93 -7.70 19.12 -3.44
N SER A 94 -8.51 18.18 -3.98
CA SER A 94 -9.39 17.33 -3.15
C SER A 94 -8.58 16.40 -2.22
N SER A 95 -7.48 15.85 -2.71
CA SER A 95 -6.59 15.00 -1.91
C SER A 95 -5.89 15.79 -0.81
N GLU A 96 -5.34 16.96 -1.11
CA GLU A 96 -4.70 17.84 -0.13
C GLU A 96 -5.69 18.32 0.94
N GLY A 97 -6.91 18.70 0.52
CA GLY A 97 -8.00 19.06 1.42
C GLY A 97 -8.38 17.92 2.37
N PHE A 98 -8.49 16.69 1.86
CA PHE A 98 -8.77 15.51 2.68
C PHE A 98 -7.68 15.30 3.76
N TYR A 99 -6.40 15.29 3.36
CA TYR A 99 -5.30 15.09 4.32
C TYR A 99 -5.20 16.24 5.34
N TYR A 100 -5.46 17.49 4.91
CA TYR A 100 -5.50 18.64 5.82
C TYR A 100 -6.59 18.48 6.89
N VAL A 101 -7.82 18.17 6.47
CA VAL A 101 -8.95 17.96 7.38
C VAL A 101 -8.70 16.75 8.29
N PHE A 102 -8.24 15.63 7.74
CA PHE A 102 -7.94 14.42 8.49
C PHE A 102 -6.86 14.69 9.56
N ASN A 103 -5.74 15.30 9.19
CA ASN A 103 -4.66 15.61 10.12
C ASN A 103 -5.06 16.64 11.18
N LYS A 104 -5.98 17.57 10.85
CA LYS A 104 -6.52 18.54 11.80
C LYS A 104 -7.50 17.90 12.80
N LEU A 105 -8.32 16.96 12.35
CA LEU A 105 -9.27 16.24 13.21
C LEU A 105 -8.58 15.15 14.03
N SER A 106 -7.53 14.56 13.49
CA SER A 106 -6.75 13.50 14.13
C SER A 106 -5.56 14.11 14.86
N ASN A 107 -5.75 14.61 16.08
CA ASN A 107 -4.71 15.28 16.89
C ASN A 107 -3.45 14.42 17.15
N ARG A 108 -3.48 13.12 16.84
CA ARG A 108 -2.39 12.16 17.16
C ARG A 108 -1.80 11.44 15.97
N ILE A 109 -2.48 11.45 14.83
CA ILE A 109 -2.05 10.72 13.62
C ILE A 109 -1.80 11.74 12.51
N GLN A 110 -0.56 11.80 12.05
CA GLN A 110 -0.17 12.64 10.91
C GLN A 110 0.09 11.73 9.70
N ILE A 111 -0.77 11.81 8.70
CA ILE A 111 -0.55 11.11 7.43
C ILE A 111 0.20 12.07 6.50
N PRO A 112 1.41 11.72 6.04
CA PRO A 112 2.12 12.56 5.09
C PRO A 112 1.32 12.69 3.77
N SER A 113 1.30 13.88 3.19
CA SER A 113 0.75 14.09 1.86
C SER A 113 1.59 13.37 0.79
N ASN A 114 1.00 13.03 -0.34
CA ASN A 114 1.68 12.38 -1.48
C ASN A 114 2.19 10.96 -1.22
N VAL A 115 1.73 10.30 -0.17
CA VAL A 115 2.10 8.93 0.20
C VAL A 115 0.98 7.96 -0.18
N GLY A 116 1.37 6.86 -0.83
CA GLY A 116 0.49 5.72 -1.16
C GLY A 116 0.62 4.57 -0.17
N ASP A 117 0.20 3.39 -0.63
CA ASP A 117 0.39 2.13 0.12
C ASP A 117 1.79 1.54 -0.11
N PHE A 118 2.54 2.04 -1.10
CA PHE A 118 3.88 1.58 -1.44
C PHE A 118 4.89 1.95 -0.34
N ARG A 119 5.20 0.98 0.49
CA ARG A 119 6.07 1.11 1.66
C ARG A 119 6.62 -0.23 2.13
N LEU A 120 7.73 -0.23 2.81
CA LEU A 120 8.19 -1.37 3.62
C LEU A 120 7.70 -1.19 5.04
N ILE A 121 7.16 -2.25 5.61
CA ILE A 121 6.58 -2.29 6.96
C ILE A 121 7.26 -3.42 7.74
N ASP A 122 7.90 -3.08 8.87
CA ASP A 122 8.53 -4.02 9.79
C ASP A 122 7.53 -4.95 10.47
N ARG A 123 7.99 -6.11 10.91
CA ARG A 123 7.23 -7.11 11.68
C ARG A 123 6.49 -6.51 12.87
N LYS A 124 7.08 -5.57 13.59
CA LYS A 124 6.46 -4.91 14.75
C LYS A 124 5.13 -4.24 14.38
N ILE A 125 5.10 -3.54 13.23
CA ILE A 125 3.88 -2.90 12.74
C ILE A 125 2.88 -3.95 12.25
N ILE A 126 3.35 -4.98 11.53
CA ILE A 126 2.52 -6.09 11.04
C ILE A 126 1.79 -6.75 12.21
N ASP A 127 2.48 -7.06 13.28
CA ASP A 127 1.91 -7.74 14.44
C ASP A 127 0.85 -6.89 15.16
N ILE A 128 1.01 -5.57 15.19
CA ILE A 128 -0.03 -4.66 15.67
C ILE A 128 -1.23 -4.64 14.71
N LEU A 129 -0.99 -4.54 13.40
CA LEU A 129 -2.07 -4.54 12.41
C LEU A 129 -2.92 -5.82 12.47
N LYS A 130 -2.31 -6.97 12.77
CA LYS A 130 -3.03 -8.25 12.99
C LYS A 130 -3.94 -8.23 14.21
N GLN A 131 -3.62 -7.45 15.23
CA GLN A 131 -4.43 -7.34 16.46
C GLN A 131 -5.63 -6.40 16.30
N LEU A 132 -5.60 -5.50 15.32
CA LEU A 132 -6.68 -4.57 15.06
C LEU A 132 -7.88 -5.32 14.46
N LYS A 133 -9.07 -5.13 15.05
CA LYS A 133 -10.30 -5.84 14.69
C LYS A 133 -11.30 -4.99 13.90
N GLU A 134 -10.91 -3.79 13.50
CA GLU A 134 -11.76 -2.88 12.75
C GLU A 134 -12.16 -3.49 11.40
N ARG A 135 -13.44 -3.44 11.07
CA ARG A 135 -13.97 -3.90 9.77
C ARG A 135 -13.70 -2.89 8.66
N ASN A 136 -13.82 -1.61 8.96
CA ASN A 136 -13.57 -0.53 8.02
C ASN A 136 -12.16 -0.01 8.25
N ARG A 137 -11.20 -0.55 7.53
CA ARG A 137 -9.79 -0.18 7.64
C ARG A 137 -9.46 0.92 6.65
N PHE A 138 -8.73 1.92 7.10
CA PHE A 138 -8.05 2.89 6.25
C PHE A 138 -6.54 2.68 6.45
N MET A 139 -5.95 1.82 5.64
CA MET A 139 -4.59 1.32 5.87
C MET A 139 -3.55 2.43 6.00
N LYS A 140 -3.68 3.53 5.25
CA LYS A 140 -2.75 4.67 5.36
C LYS A 140 -2.70 5.29 6.74
N ALA A 141 -3.85 5.38 7.42
CA ALA A 141 -3.90 5.84 8.81
C ALA A 141 -3.36 4.79 9.78
N LEU A 142 -3.70 3.52 9.53
CA LEU A 142 -3.27 2.40 10.37
C LEU A 142 -1.74 2.21 10.35
N TYR A 143 -1.08 2.49 9.24
CA TYR A 143 0.40 2.45 9.19
C TYR A 143 1.07 3.55 10.05
N ALA A 144 0.42 4.70 10.20
CA ALA A 144 0.93 5.82 11.00
C ALA A 144 0.50 5.75 12.48
N TRP A 145 -0.63 5.06 12.76
CA TRP A 145 -1.25 5.03 14.08
C TRP A 145 -0.34 4.48 15.19
N PRO A 146 0.47 3.42 15.00
CA PRO A 146 1.32 2.90 16.06
C PRO A 146 2.48 3.82 16.47
N GLY A 147 2.79 4.85 15.68
CA GLY A 147 3.81 5.84 16.00
C GLY A 147 5.26 5.37 15.90
N PHE A 148 5.52 4.32 15.14
CA PHE A 148 6.88 3.83 14.88
C PHE A 148 7.71 4.76 14.00
N THR A 149 9.03 4.56 14.03
CA THR A 149 9.97 5.34 13.22
C THR A 149 9.65 5.20 11.73
N SER A 150 9.62 6.33 11.02
CA SER A 150 9.21 6.35 9.62
C SER A 150 10.11 7.25 8.78
N LYS A 151 10.46 6.81 7.56
CA LYS A 151 11.26 7.57 6.61
C LYS A 151 10.66 7.56 5.22
N GLY A 152 10.57 8.73 4.59
CA GLY A 152 10.12 8.88 3.21
C GLY A 152 11.28 8.80 2.23
N VAL A 153 11.04 8.14 1.08
CA VAL A 153 11.97 8.06 -0.06
C VAL A 153 11.27 8.62 -1.28
N GLY A 154 11.84 9.67 -1.87
CA GLY A 154 11.28 10.31 -3.04
C GLY A 154 11.37 9.42 -4.29
N TYR A 155 10.32 9.43 -5.12
CA TYR A 155 10.34 8.77 -6.43
C TYR A 155 9.42 9.45 -7.42
N VAL A 156 9.78 9.33 -8.70
CA VAL A 156 8.93 9.76 -9.81
C VAL A 156 8.05 8.59 -10.25
N ARG A 157 6.74 8.81 -10.24
CA ARG A 157 5.78 7.76 -10.59
C ARG A 157 5.77 7.53 -12.11
N PRO A 158 6.11 6.34 -12.62
CA PRO A 158 6.01 6.04 -14.03
C PRO A 158 4.56 6.05 -14.50
N LYS A 159 4.37 6.19 -15.82
CA LYS A 159 3.04 6.04 -16.43
C LYS A 159 2.57 4.60 -16.27
N ARG A 160 1.25 4.43 -16.05
CA ARG A 160 0.65 3.10 -15.96
C ARG A 160 0.93 2.28 -17.21
N VAL A 161 1.43 1.05 -17.02
CA VAL A 161 1.77 0.15 -18.12
C VAL A 161 0.51 -0.51 -18.69
N ALA A 162 -0.48 -0.86 -17.85
CA ALA A 162 -1.71 -1.53 -18.26
C ALA A 162 -2.90 -1.18 -17.33
N GLY A 163 -4.11 -1.41 -17.84
CA GLY A 163 -5.35 -1.22 -17.09
C GLY A 163 -5.89 0.21 -17.13
N THR A 164 -7.15 0.35 -16.71
CA THR A 164 -7.85 1.63 -16.57
C THR A 164 -8.10 1.94 -15.11
N THR A 165 -8.18 3.23 -14.75
CA THR A 165 -8.52 3.62 -13.39
C THR A 165 -9.94 3.16 -13.05
N LYS A 166 -10.08 2.39 -11.96
CA LYS A 166 -11.39 1.98 -11.41
C LYS A 166 -11.96 3.03 -10.45
N TRP A 167 -11.25 4.14 -10.25
CA TRP A 167 -11.70 5.19 -9.36
C TRP A 167 -12.86 5.96 -9.99
N ASN A 168 -13.99 6.02 -9.27
CA ASN A 168 -15.17 6.76 -9.70
C ASN A 168 -15.69 7.56 -8.48
N TYR A 169 -16.06 8.81 -8.72
CA TYR A 169 -16.59 9.75 -7.70
C TYR A 169 -17.80 9.21 -6.93
N TRP A 170 -18.57 8.29 -7.53
CA TRP A 170 -19.80 7.72 -6.96
C TRP A 170 -19.56 6.44 -6.12
N LYS A 171 -18.31 6.05 -5.89
CA LYS A 171 -17.95 4.86 -5.09
C LYS A 171 -17.22 5.21 -3.78
N LEU A 172 -17.31 6.46 -3.38
CA LEU A 172 -16.97 6.92 -2.03
C LEU A 172 -18.25 6.79 -1.15
#